data_384375440dd7302db7c8279311cc8599
#
_entry.id   384375440dd7302db7c8279311cc8599
#
_cell.length_a   1.000
_cell.length_b   1.000
_cell.length_c   1.000
_cell.angle_alpha   90.00
_cell.angle_beta   90.00
_cell.angle_gamma   90.00
#
_symmetry.space_group_name_H-M   'P 1'
#
loop_
_entity.id
_entity.type
_entity.pdbx_description
1 polymer ?
#
loop_
_entity_poly.entity_id
_entity_poly.type
_entity_poly.pdbx_seq_one_letter_code
_entity_poly.pdbx_strand_id
1 'polypeptide(L)'
;MVPQAAKAAGRHDPEKVVAVVHALAARFGNRLVTARAVREQHANTTTWIENQPPDAVVFPQSTADVQDVVRICAAHRVPVIPFGTGTSLEGHINAPFGGVSIDFRDMNRVLAVHAEDLDCVVEPGVTRKALNEHLRDSGLFFPIDPGADASLGGMAATRCSGTNAVRYGTMKDNVLALEVVLANGELMTTARRAKKTSAGYDLTRLIVGSEGTLGVITSLTLKLSGIPEEISSGVCPFPSVEACCNAAILTIQSGIPVARIELLDALQIKASNAYSKLTLPEVPMLFLEFHGSKESVAEQSKRFGEIARELGGGPFDWATKAEDRTRLWQARHDAYWAGRSLRHGSQAVATDVCVPISRLAECVVQTQADVAASRLVAPIIGHVGDGNFHLTLLVDMADRDEIARAKALCERLAERAIAMDGTCTGEHGVGQGKMKYLDAELGEAALSAMRAIKQALDPDGIMNPGKIVA
;
A
#
# COMPACT_ATOMS: atom_id res chain seq x y z
N MET A 1 6.67 -4.53 -23.00
CA MET A 1 7.64 -5.66 -23.13
C MET A 1 8.45 -5.71 -21.85
N VAL A 2 8.52 -6.85 -21.16
CA VAL A 2 9.49 -7.04 -20.06
C VAL A 2 10.87 -6.80 -20.66
N PRO A 3 11.75 -5.98 -20.05
CA PRO A 3 13.09 -5.78 -20.57
C PRO A 3 13.76 -7.13 -20.83
N GLN A 4 14.42 -7.28 -21.95
CA GLN A 4 15.06 -8.55 -22.38
C GLN A 4 16.10 -9.07 -21.37
N ALA A 5 16.62 -8.21 -20.48
CA ALA A 5 17.53 -8.59 -19.41
C ALA A 5 16.88 -9.50 -18.33
N ALA A 6 15.59 -9.34 -18.04
CA ALA A 6 14.89 -10.19 -17.08
C ALA A 6 14.58 -11.61 -17.63
N LYS A 7 14.66 -11.82 -18.93
CA LYS A 7 14.48 -13.15 -19.56
C LYS A 7 15.74 -14.02 -19.57
N ALA A 8 16.91 -13.47 -19.27
CA ALA A 8 18.19 -14.17 -19.37
C ALA A 8 18.73 -14.71 -18.03
N ALA A 9 18.21 -14.26 -16.88
CA ALA A 9 18.56 -14.82 -15.58
C ALA A 9 17.58 -15.96 -15.26
N GLY A 10 17.97 -17.18 -15.55
CA GLY A 10 17.24 -18.39 -15.14
C GLY A 10 17.11 -18.47 -13.62
N ARG A 11 16.17 -19.30 -13.13
CA ARG A 11 16.10 -19.68 -11.70
C ARG A 11 17.50 -20.03 -11.22
N HIS A 12 17.81 -19.70 -9.95
CA HIS A 12 19.10 -20.08 -9.35
C HIS A 12 19.36 -21.56 -9.49
N ASP A 13 20.68 -21.89 -9.57
CA ASP A 13 21.20 -23.24 -9.61
C ASP A 13 20.51 -24.12 -8.54
N PRO A 14 19.81 -25.20 -8.93
CA PRO A 14 19.10 -26.07 -8.00
C PRO A 14 19.98 -26.64 -6.89
N GLU A 15 21.27 -26.88 -7.15
CA GLU A 15 22.20 -27.39 -6.15
C GLU A 15 22.44 -26.38 -5.02
N LYS A 16 22.53 -25.09 -5.35
CA LYS A 16 22.66 -24.02 -4.35
C LYS A 16 21.41 -23.90 -3.48
N VAL A 17 20.22 -24.00 -4.08
CA VAL A 17 18.96 -24.00 -3.35
C VAL A 17 18.89 -25.19 -2.39
N VAL A 18 19.27 -26.39 -2.83
CA VAL A 18 19.32 -27.60 -1.99
C VAL A 18 20.27 -27.39 -0.81
N ALA A 19 21.47 -26.84 -1.05
CA ALA A 19 22.43 -26.55 0.01
C ALA A 19 21.88 -25.57 1.07
N VAL A 20 21.22 -24.48 0.62
CA VAL A 20 20.57 -23.50 1.49
C VAL A 20 19.45 -24.15 2.29
N VAL A 21 18.55 -24.90 1.64
CA VAL A 21 17.44 -25.58 2.31
C VAL A 21 17.96 -26.54 3.38
N HIS A 22 19.04 -27.29 3.10
CA HIS A 22 19.65 -28.19 4.07
C HIS A 22 20.24 -27.43 5.27
N ALA A 23 20.97 -26.33 5.03
CA ALA A 23 21.54 -25.50 6.10
C ALA A 23 20.44 -24.83 6.96
N LEU A 24 19.40 -24.33 6.33
CA LEU A 24 18.24 -23.76 7.03
C LEU A 24 17.48 -24.83 7.83
N ALA A 25 17.31 -26.05 7.30
CA ALA A 25 16.65 -27.13 8.01
C ALA A 25 17.41 -27.51 9.30
N ALA A 26 18.73 -27.54 9.25
CA ALA A 26 19.58 -27.79 10.43
C ALA A 26 19.43 -26.69 11.49
N ARG A 27 19.22 -25.43 11.09
CA ARG A 27 19.11 -24.27 12.00
C ARG A 27 17.70 -24.04 12.51
N PHE A 28 16.67 -24.21 11.67
CA PHE A 28 15.30 -23.82 11.93
C PHE A 28 14.34 -24.97 12.18
N GLY A 29 14.71 -26.21 11.80
CA GLY A 29 13.86 -27.39 12.02
C GLY A 29 12.48 -27.23 11.38
N ASN A 30 11.41 -27.36 12.17
CA ASN A 30 10.02 -27.24 11.75
C ASN A 30 9.59 -25.80 11.35
N ARG A 31 10.42 -24.81 11.62
CA ARG A 31 10.21 -23.41 11.16
C ARG A 31 10.69 -23.17 9.72
N LEU A 32 11.25 -24.18 9.05
CA LEU A 32 11.47 -24.21 7.61
C LEU A 32 10.42 -25.09 6.95
N VAL A 33 9.74 -24.58 5.93
CA VAL A 33 8.70 -25.31 5.20
C VAL A 33 8.99 -25.27 3.70
N THR A 34 9.01 -26.48 3.07
CA THR A 34 9.19 -26.63 1.62
C THR A 34 7.94 -27.17 0.93
N ALA A 35 6.85 -27.40 1.68
CA ALA A 35 5.60 -27.93 1.16
C ALA A 35 5.01 -26.99 0.09
N ARG A 36 4.60 -27.56 -1.05
CA ARG A 36 4.13 -26.82 -2.24
C ARG A 36 3.00 -25.84 -1.90
N ALA A 37 1.99 -26.27 -1.16
CA ALA A 37 0.85 -25.45 -0.82
C ALA A 37 1.26 -24.18 -0.03
N VAL A 38 2.22 -24.29 0.90
CA VAL A 38 2.71 -23.14 1.66
C VAL A 38 3.50 -22.19 0.74
N ARG A 39 4.36 -22.73 -0.13
CA ARG A 39 5.13 -21.93 -1.08
C ARG A 39 4.22 -21.17 -2.05
N GLU A 40 3.15 -21.80 -2.55
CA GLU A 40 2.15 -21.18 -3.43
C GLU A 40 1.39 -20.05 -2.73
N GLN A 41 1.08 -20.19 -1.44
CA GLN A 41 0.49 -19.08 -0.64
C GLN A 41 1.41 -17.87 -0.55
N HIS A 42 2.74 -18.06 -0.53
CA HIS A 42 3.72 -16.99 -0.46
C HIS A 42 4.02 -16.32 -1.83
N ALA A 43 3.29 -16.69 -2.87
CA ALA A 43 3.32 -16.02 -4.17
C ALA A 43 1.90 -15.62 -4.63
N ASN A 44 0.87 -15.89 -3.83
CA ASN A 44 -0.51 -15.59 -4.20
C ASN A 44 -0.75 -14.07 -4.14
N THR A 45 -0.93 -13.49 -5.32
CA THR A 45 -1.18 -12.06 -5.49
C THR A 45 -2.61 -11.83 -6.00
N THR A 46 -3.19 -10.65 -5.71
CA THR A 46 -4.52 -10.26 -6.19
C THR A 46 -4.45 -9.46 -7.49
N THR A 47 -3.45 -9.73 -8.33
CA THR A 47 -3.20 -9.09 -9.62
C THR A 47 -3.16 -10.13 -10.75
N TRP A 48 -3.03 -9.70 -12.00
CA TRP A 48 -2.81 -10.56 -13.16
C TRP A 48 -1.35 -11.01 -13.37
N ILE A 49 -0.44 -10.59 -12.49
CA ILE A 49 0.94 -11.08 -12.50
C ILE A 49 0.92 -12.56 -12.09
N GLU A 50 1.56 -13.39 -12.89
CA GLU A 50 1.64 -14.83 -12.62
C GLU A 50 2.33 -15.09 -11.27
N ASN A 51 1.75 -16.01 -10.49
CA ASN A 51 2.32 -16.42 -9.21
C ASN A 51 3.65 -17.14 -9.40
N GLN A 52 4.69 -16.68 -8.71
CA GLN A 52 6.05 -17.21 -8.77
C GLN A 52 6.49 -17.62 -7.35
N PRO A 53 6.20 -18.89 -6.93
CA PRO A 53 6.45 -19.31 -5.57
C PRO A 53 7.95 -19.43 -5.25
N PRO A 54 8.34 -19.13 -3.98
CA PRO A 54 9.71 -19.36 -3.50
C PRO A 54 10.01 -20.86 -3.41
N ASP A 55 11.28 -21.20 -3.21
CA ASP A 55 11.72 -22.59 -3.04
C ASP A 55 11.50 -23.11 -1.62
N ALA A 56 11.54 -22.21 -0.63
CA ALA A 56 11.26 -22.50 0.77
C ALA A 56 10.68 -21.28 1.49
N VAL A 57 10.05 -21.51 2.65
CA VAL A 57 9.54 -20.48 3.55
C VAL A 57 10.13 -20.71 4.94
N VAL A 58 10.69 -19.66 5.56
CA VAL A 58 11.21 -19.67 6.94
C VAL A 58 10.38 -18.75 7.80
N PHE A 59 10.10 -19.18 9.05
CA PHE A 59 9.39 -18.43 10.07
C PHE A 59 10.34 -18.02 11.20
N PRO A 60 11.02 -16.86 11.11
CA PRO A 60 11.90 -16.37 12.16
C PRO A 60 11.10 -15.89 13.38
N GLN A 61 11.73 -15.92 14.56
CA GLN A 61 11.16 -15.45 15.83
C GLN A 61 11.99 -14.32 16.45
N SER A 62 13.08 -13.92 15.77
CA SER A 62 13.97 -12.84 16.23
C SER A 62 14.76 -12.24 15.09
N THR A 63 15.28 -11.02 15.30
CA THR A 63 16.25 -10.38 14.39
C THR A 63 17.47 -11.27 14.14
N ALA A 64 17.96 -11.99 15.14
CA ALA A 64 19.09 -12.93 15.01
C ALA A 64 18.76 -14.10 14.05
N ASP A 65 17.53 -14.63 14.10
CA ASP A 65 17.08 -15.64 13.15
C ASP A 65 17.10 -15.09 11.71
N VAL A 66 16.63 -13.84 11.49
CA VAL A 66 16.65 -13.20 10.17
C VAL A 66 18.10 -13.02 9.69
N GLN A 67 19.03 -12.60 10.56
CA GLN A 67 20.44 -12.49 10.23
C GLN A 67 21.03 -13.84 9.79
N ASP A 68 20.69 -14.93 10.48
CA ASP A 68 21.15 -16.28 10.11
C ASP A 68 20.58 -16.72 8.75
N VAL A 69 19.29 -16.48 8.48
CA VAL A 69 18.70 -16.77 7.16
C VAL A 69 19.43 -16.00 6.05
N VAL A 70 19.61 -14.69 6.24
CA VAL A 70 20.28 -13.86 5.23
C VAL A 70 21.72 -14.31 5.01
N ARG A 71 22.51 -14.58 6.06
CA ARG A 71 23.89 -15.07 5.95
C ARG A 71 23.98 -16.39 5.20
N ILE A 72 23.10 -17.35 5.50
CA ILE A 72 23.05 -18.64 4.83
C ILE A 72 22.71 -18.45 3.33
N CYS A 73 21.70 -17.62 3.03
CA CYS A 73 21.32 -17.33 1.64
C CYS A 73 22.45 -16.60 0.88
N ALA A 74 23.08 -15.59 1.51
CA ALA A 74 24.18 -14.82 0.93
C ALA A 74 25.39 -15.70 0.57
N ALA A 75 25.78 -16.64 1.45
CA ALA A 75 26.89 -17.56 1.22
C ALA A 75 26.73 -18.40 -0.08
N HIS A 76 25.49 -18.61 -0.51
CA HIS A 76 25.15 -19.38 -1.72
C HIS A 76 24.59 -18.51 -2.84
N ARG A 77 24.45 -17.19 -2.63
CA ARG A 77 23.79 -16.23 -3.54
C ARG A 77 22.37 -16.65 -3.91
N VAL A 78 21.60 -17.13 -2.96
CA VAL A 78 20.18 -17.49 -3.10
C VAL A 78 19.30 -16.31 -2.67
N PRO A 79 18.27 -15.92 -3.42
CA PRO A 79 17.41 -14.79 -3.09
C PRO A 79 16.67 -14.94 -1.77
N VAL A 80 16.41 -13.79 -1.16
CA VAL A 80 15.59 -13.63 0.06
C VAL A 80 14.41 -12.74 -0.28
N ILE A 81 13.19 -13.20 0.03
CA ILE A 81 11.94 -12.49 -0.24
C ILE A 81 11.23 -12.24 1.11
N PRO A 82 11.24 -11.02 1.66
CA PRO A 82 10.47 -10.71 2.86
C PRO A 82 8.97 -10.82 2.60
N PHE A 83 8.24 -11.40 3.56
CA PHE A 83 6.81 -11.62 3.46
C PHE A 83 6.11 -11.22 4.77
N GLY A 84 5.12 -10.34 4.66
CA GLY A 84 4.25 -9.95 5.77
C GLY A 84 2.92 -10.69 5.73
N THR A 85 1.81 -9.97 5.39
CA THR A 85 0.47 -10.55 5.24
C THR A 85 0.12 -10.91 3.78
N GLY A 86 1.01 -10.66 2.83
CA GLY A 86 0.82 -10.99 1.42
C GLY A 86 -0.25 -10.16 0.70
N THR A 87 -0.59 -8.98 1.21
CA THR A 87 -1.68 -8.11 0.70
C THR A 87 -1.25 -7.13 -0.38
N SER A 88 0.03 -7.11 -0.77
CA SER A 88 0.55 -6.24 -1.82
C SER A 88 0.03 -6.59 -3.21
N LEU A 89 -0.10 -5.58 -4.11
CA LEU A 89 -0.85 -5.69 -5.36
C LEU A 89 0.01 -5.71 -6.63
N GLU A 90 1.34 -5.47 -6.53
CA GLU A 90 2.21 -5.32 -7.70
C GLU A 90 3.26 -6.44 -7.83
N GLY A 91 3.00 -7.62 -7.23
CA GLY A 91 3.90 -8.78 -7.32
C GLY A 91 5.14 -8.71 -6.43
N HIS A 92 5.12 -7.94 -5.35
CA HIS A 92 6.25 -7.76 -4.42
C HIS A 92 6.76 -9.05 -3.80
N ILE A 93 5.85 -9.98 -3.50
CA ILE A 93 6.13 -11.25 -2.82
C ILE A 93 6.51 -12.38 -3.77
N ASN A 94 6.43 -12.17 -5.08
CA ASN A 94 6.84 -13.15 -6.07
C ASN A 94 8.34 -13.43 -6.03
N ALA A 95 8.73 -14.65 -6.30
CA ALA A 95 10.12 -15.11 -6.38
C ALA A 95 10.49 -15.49 -7.81
N PRO A 96 10.66 -14.52 -8.75
CA PRO A 96 10.92 -14.81 -10.17
C PRO A 96 12.21 -15.63 -10.38
N PHE A 97 13.16 -15.50 -9.46
CA PHE A 97 14.43 -16.24 -9.47
C PHE A 97 14.47 -17.40 -8.46
N GLY A 98 13.32 -17.76 -7.84
CA GLY A 98 13.30 -18.68 -6.71
C GLY A 98 13.79 -18.02 -5.43
N GLY A 99 14.28 -18.81 -4.46
CA GLY A 99 14.83 -18.32 -3.21
C GLY A 99 13.99 -18.65 -1.99
N VAL A 100 14.29 -17.97 -0.87
CA VAL A 100 13.69 -18.22 0.45
C VAL A 100 12.78 -17.06 0.84
N SER A 101 11.52 -17.34 1.10
CA SER A 101 10.60 -16.37 1.68
C SER A 101 10.76 -16.34 3.19
N ILE A 102 10.86 -15.15 3.79
CA ILE A 102 10.92 -14.90 5.22
C ILE A 102 9.57 -14.39 5.69
N ASP A 103 8.78 -15.24 6.34
CA ASP A 103 7.44 -14.90 6.85
C ASP A 103 7.52 -14.40 8.30
N PHE A 104 7.11 -13.16 8.52
CA PHE A 104 7.21 -12.46 9.80
C PHE A 104 6.03 -12.72 10.76
N ARG A 105 5.14 -13.65 10.49
CA ARG A 105 3.97 -13.91 11.35
C ARG A 105 4.30 -14.19 12.80
N ASP A 106 5.48 -14.76 13.09
CA ASP A 106 5.94 -15.10 14.44
C ASP A 106 6.77 -13.98 15.10
N MET A 107 7.05 -12.89 14.36
CA MET A 107 7.66 -11.66 14.88
C MET A 107 6.58 -10.57 14.96
N ASN A 108 5.65 -10.71 15.90
CA ASN A 108 4.42 -9.93 15.98
C ASN A 108 4.18 -9.27 17.36
N ARG A 109 5.24 -8.95 18.08
CA ARG A 109 5.18 -8.33 19.42
C ARG A 109 5.23 -6.81 19.32
N VAL A 110 4.43 -6.14 20.15
CA VAL A 110 4.64 -4.73 20.52
C VAL A 110 5.72 -4.71 21.60
N LEU A 111 6.90 -4.17 21.28
CA LEU A 111 8.09 -4.23 22.13
C LEU A 111 8.10 -3.14 23.20
N ALA A 112 7.62 -1.93 22.85
CA ALA A 112 7.50 -0.80 23.75
C ALA A 112 6.44 0.20 23.28
N VAL A 113 5.80 0.88 24.22
CA VAL A 113 4.94 2.06 23.96
C VAL A 113 5.45 3.18 24.86
N HIS A 114 5.84 4.30 24.22
CA HIS A 114 6.31 5.50 24.89
C HIS A 114 5.23 6.59 24.73
N ALA A 115 4.22 6.53 25.57
CA ALA A 115 3.04 7.37 25.45
C ALA A 115 3.36 8.87 25.55
N GLU A 116 4.31 9.26 26.39
CA GLU A 116 4.75 10.64 26.58
C GLU A 116 5.46 11.20 25.34
N ASP A 117 6.12 10.34 24.55
CA ASP A 117 6.84 10.70 23.33
C ASP A 117 5.98 10.51 22.07
N LEU A 118 4.80 9.92 22.21
CA LEU A 118 3.89 9.56 21.11
C LEU A 118 4.56 8.63 20.10
N ASP A 119 5.25 7.60 20.57
CA ASP A 119 5.85 6.59 19.72
C ASP A 119 5.72 5.17 20.32
N CYS A 120 5.91 4.17 19.46
CA CYS A 120 6.05 2.78 19.89
C CYS A 120 7.09 2.05 19.07
N VAL A 121 7.58 0.94 19.60
CA VAL A 121 8.49 0.02 18.92
C VAL A 121 7.79 -1.32 18.74
N VAL A 122 7.78 -1.82 17.50
CA VAL A 122 7.06 -3.04 17.12
C VAL A 122 7.90 -3.96 16.24
N GLU A 123 7.62 -5.24 16.28
CA GLU A 123 8.12 -6.21 15.30
C GLU A 123 7.37 -6.12 13.97
N PRO A 124 7.97 -6.52 12.84
CA PRO A 124 7.42 -6.27 11.51
C PRO A 124 6.13 -7.02 11.19
N GLY A 125 5.86 -8.14 11.86
CA GLY A 125 4.65 -8.95 11.70
C GLY A 125 3.42 -8.42 12.45
N VAL A 126 3.57 -7.42 13.34
CA VAL A 126 2.42 -6.77 13.99
C VAL A 126 1.52 -6.15 12.93
N THR A 127 0.21 -6.44 12.96
CA THR A 127 -0.74 -5.78 12.05
C THR A 127 -1.21 -4.44 12.61
N ARG A 128 -1.67 -3.55 11.73
CA ARG A 128 -2.22 -2.25 12.13
C ARG A 128 -3.38 -2.41 13.14
N LYS A 129 -4.27 -3.38 12.91
CA LYS A 129 -5.39 -3.65 13.82
C LYS A 129 -4.91 -4.14 15.19
N ALA A 130 -3.95 -5.08 15.21
CA ALA A 130 -3.38 -5.60 16.44
C ALA A 130 -2.69 -4.48 17.26
N LEU A 131 -1.95 -3.57 16.59
CA LEU A 131 -1.35 -2.42 17.27
C LEU A 131 -2.43 -1.51 17.88
N ASN A 132 -3.45 -1.13 17.12
CA ASN A 132 -4.50 -0.24 17.62
C ASN A 132 -5.35 -0.89 18.72
N GLU A 133 -5.55 -2.22 18.69
CA GLU A 133 -6.16 -2.95 19.80
C GLU A 133 -5.29 -2.92 21.06
N HIS A 134 -3.97 -3.08 20.91
CA HIS A 134 -3.01 -2.95 22.01
C HIS A 134 -3.02 -1.53 22.62
N LEU A 135 -3.20 -0.49 21.80
CA LEU A 135 -3.18 0.92 22.20
C LEU A 135 -4.52 1.44 22.73
N ARG A 136 -5.62 0.70 22.66
CA ARG A 136 -7.00 1.18 22.90
C ARG A 136 -7.20 1.95 24.19
N ASP A 137 -6.51 1.57 25.28
CA ASP A 137 -6.63 2.16 26.60
C ASP A 137 -5.60 3.26 26.89
N SER A 138 -4.74 3.57 25.91
CA SER A 138 -3.66 4.55 26.06
C SER A 138 -4.03 5.98 25.65
N GLY A 139 -5.20 6.17 25.02
CA GLY A 139 -5.57 7.45 24.39
C GLY A 139 -4.81 7.73 23.08
N LEU A 140 -4.06 6.76 22.56
CA LEU A 140 -3.24 6.86 21.34
C LEU A 140 -3.73 5.89 20.28
N PHE A 141 -3.39 6.17 19.02
CA PHE A 141 -3.60 5.26 17.90
C PHE A 141 -2.54 5.43 16.81
N PHE A 142 -2.36 4.39 16.01
CA PHE A 142 -1.57 4.45 14.78
C PHE A 142 -2.49 4.78 13.61
N PRO A 143 -2.26 5.91 12.90
CA PRO A 143 -3.26 6.46 12.00
C PRO A 143 -3.30 5.86 10.60
N ILE A 144 -2.25 5.18 10.13
CA ILE A 144 -2.18 4.69 8.75
C ILE A 144 -3.08 3.47 8.58
N ASP A 145 -4.07 3.55 7.66
CA ASP A 145 -5.19 2.62 7.59
C ASP A 145 -5.49 2.12 6.16
N PRO A 146 -4.57 1.35 5.56
CA PRO A 146 -4.85 0.72 4.28
C PRO A 146 -6.11 -0.16 4.34
N GLY A 147 -6.70 -0.43 3.18
CA GLY A 147 -7.91 -1.28 3.08
C GLY A 147 -7.73 -2.69 3.63
N ALA A 148 -6.53 -3.25 3.57
CA ALA A 148 -6.20 -4.56 4.14
C ALA A 148 -5.66 -4.43 5.57
N ASP A 149 -5.84 -5.48 6.40
CA ASP A 149 -5.14 -5.59 7.68
C ASP A 149 -3.70 -6.06 7.43
N ALA A 150 -2.85 -5.13 7.04
CA ALA A 150 -1.48 -5.38 6.65
C ALA A 150 -0.53 -5.35 7.86
N SER A 151 0.58 -6.11 7.76
CA SER A 151 1.67 -6.05 8.72
C SER A 151 2.46 -4.75 8.59
N LEU A 152 2.87 -4.18 9.72
CA LEU A 152 3.55 -2.88 9.77
C LEU A 152 4.89 -2.88 9.02
N GLY A 153 5.62 -4.01 9.03
CA GLY A 153 6.83 -4.18 8.22
C GLY A 153 6.53 -4.14 6.72
N GLY A 154 5.44 -4.80 6.29
CA GLY A 154 4.97 -4.76 4.89
C GLY A 154 4.51 -3.36 4.48
N MET A 155 3.72 -2.69 5.35
CA MET A 155 3.30 -1.30 5.13
C MET A 155 4.48 -0.33 4.97
N ALA A 156 5.51 -0.47 5.80
CA ALA A 156 6.73 0.33 5.68
C ALA A 156 7.50 0.00 4.39
N ALA A 157 7.61 -1.28 4.04
CA ALA A 157 8.33 -1.73 2.85
C ALA A 157 7.69 -1.21 1.55
N THR A 158 6.36 -1.08 1.47
CA THR A 158 5.64 -0.56 0.30
C THR A 158 5.35 0.95 0.34
N ARG A 159 5.74 1.64 1.42
CA ARG A 159 5.41 3.06 1.66
C ARG A 159 3.90 3.29 1.67
N CYS A 160 3.17 2.37 2.26
CA CYS A 160 1.72 2.32 2.28
C CYS A 160 1.08 3.63 2.77
N SER A 161 -0.12 3.88 2.31
CA SER A 161 -0.98 5.00 2.67
C SER A 161 -2.31 4.50 3.27
N GLY A 162 -3.40 5.21 3.04
CA GLY A 162 -4.74 4.88 3.50
C GLY A 162 -5.64 6.11 3.57
N THR A 163 -6.86 5.93 4.06
CA THR A 163 -7.89 6.98 4.07
C THR A 163 -7.53 8.17 4.99
N ASN A 164 -6.72 7.93 6.03
CA ASN A 164 -6.27 8.95 6.97
C ASN A 164 -5.04 9.76 6.50
N ALA A 165 -4.44 9.40 5.35
CA ALA A 165 -3.17 9.97 4.93
C ALA A 165 -3.24 11.49 4.70
N VAL A 166 -4.35 12.00 4.19
CA VAL A 166 -4.57 13.44 3.97
C VAL A 166 -4.33 14.30 5.22
N ARG A 167 -4.57 13.74 6.41
CA ARG A 167 -4.33 14.42 7.69
C ARG A 167 -3.05 14.00 8.38
N TYR A 168 -2.78 12.70 8.40
CA TYR A 168 -1.73 12.12 9.25
C TYR A 168 -0.46 11.75 8.47
N GLY A 169 -0.45 11.93 7.16
CA GLY A 169 0.63 11.48 6.29
C GLY A 169 0.57 9.98 6.01
N THR A 170 1.61 9.46 5.34
CA THR A 170 1.76 8.05 4.97
C THR A 170 2.73 7.32 5.90
N MET A 171 3.06 6.07 5.60
CA MET A 171 4.16 5.36 6.32
C MET A 171 5.47 6.13 6.28
N LYS A 172 5.78 6.87 5.20
CA LYS A 172 6.95 7.73 5.08
C LYS A 172 7.05 8.76 6.21
N ASP A 173 5.92 9.27 6.69
CA ASP A 173 5.84 10.34 7.69
C ASP A 173 5.70 9.79 9.12
N ASN A 174 5.33 8.52 9.25
CA ASN A 174 5.01 7.88 10.52
C ASN A 174 6.01 6.81 10.98
N VAL A 175 7.02 6.48 10.14
CA VAL A 175 8.16 5.65 10.56
C VAL A 175 9.30 6.58 11.00
N LEU A 176 9.69 6.48 12.27
CA LEU A 176 10.76 7.30 12.86
C LEU A 176 12.13 6.63 12.73
N ALA A 177 12.19 5.32 12.90
CA ALA A 177 13.42 4.54 12.80
C ALA A 177 13.12 3.08 12.45
N LEU A 178 14.11 2.38 11.92
CA LEU A 178 14.05 0.97 11.56
C LEU A 178 15.30 0.24 12.03
N GLU A 179 15.14 -1.04 12.39
CA GLU A 179 16.22 -2.02 12.38
C GLU A 179 16.10 -2.87 11.11
N VAL A 180 17.19 -2.99 10.37
CA VAL A 180 17.23 -3.61 9.04
C VAL A 180 18.41 -4.56 8.95
N VAL A 181 18.16 -5.80 8.57
CA VAL A 181 19.21 -6.77 8.23
C VAL A 181 19.61 -6.55 6.76
N LEU A 182 20.87 -6.18 6.54
CA LEU A 182 21.47 -5.95 5.21
C LEU A 182 21.83 -7.27 4.52
N ALA A 183 22.18 -7.21 3.23
CA ALA A 183 22.50 -8.39 2.41
C ALA A 183 23.69 -9.22 2.94
N ASN A 184 24.60 -8.61 3.68
CA ASN A 184 25.71 -9.30 4.36
C ASN A 184 25.34 -9.90 5.73
N GLY A 185 24.07 -9.74 6.18
CA GLY A 185 23.59 -10.21 7.46
C GLY A 185 23.94 -9.29 8.65
N GLU A 186 24.48 -8.10 8.40
CA GLU A 186 24.68 -7.08 9.43
C GLU A 186 23.36 -6.39 9.81
N LEU A 187 23.24 -6.00 11.08
CA LEU A 187 22.10 -5.24 11.57
C LEU A 187 22.41 -3.74 11.50
N MET A 188 21.62 -3.00 10.74
CA MET A 188 21.66 -1.55 10.63
C MET A 188 20.49 -0.93 11.37
N THR A 189 20.75 0.12 12.19
CA THR A 189 19.72 1.00 12.76
C THR A 189 19.73 2.32 11.94
N THR A 190 18.58 2.70 11.38
CA THR A 190 18.51 3.83 10.46
C THR A 190 18.50 5.19 11.16
N ALA A 191 17.92 5.26 12.36
CA ALA A 191 17.84 6.47 13.18
C ALA A 191 17.58 6.12 14.66
N ARG A 192 17.52 7.13 15.52
CA ARG A 192 17.05 7.01 16.90
C ARG A 192 15.60 7.50 17.00
N ARG A 193 14.99 7.45 18.19
CA ARG A 193 13.60 7.85 18.47
C ARG A 193 13.33 9.37 18.38
N ALA A 194 14.36 10.21 18.28
CA ALA A 194 14.17 11.63 18.21
C ALA A 194 13.38 12.04 16.95
N LYS A 195 12.39 12.93 17.10
CA LYS A 195 11.55 13.42 15.99
C LYS A 195 12.31 14.13 14.89
N LYS A 196 13.47 14.70 15.22
CA LYS A 196 14.31 15.45 14.27
C LYS A 196 15.76 15.01 14.40
N THR A 197 16.39 14.80 13.25
CA THR A 197 17.82 14.57 13.14
C THR A 197 18.34 15.15 11.84
N SER A 198 19.57 15.65 11.86
CA SER A 198 20.34 16.04 10.67
C SER A 198 21.65 15.27 10.59
N ALA A 199 21.74 14.13 11.28
CA ALA A 199 22.95 13.32 11.36
C ALA A 199 23.08 12.38 10.16
N GLY A 200 23.58 12.88 9.05
CA GLY A 200 23.84 12.11 7.83
C GLY A 200 22.64 12.01 6.89
N TYR A 201 22.70 11.02 5.99
CA TYR A 201 21.60 10.74 5.05
C TYR A 201 20.39 10.11 5.76
N ASP A 202 19.18 10.38 5.24
CA ASP A 202 17.94 9.82 5.76
C ASP A 202 17.78 8.35 5.31
N LEU A 203 18.42 7.45 6.07
CA LEU A 203 18.35 6.02 5.80
C LEU A 203 16.95 5.44 6.08
N THR A 204 16.19 6.05 6.98
CA THR A 204 14.82 5.61 7.27
C THR A 204 13.95 5.74 6.03
N ARG A 205 13.96 6.92 5.37
CA ARG A 205 13.19 7.15 4.15
C ARG A 205 13.72 6.42 2.93
N LEU A 206 15.02 6.05 2.92
CA LEU A 206 15.58 5.19 1.88
C LEU A 206 15.00 3.76 1.97
N ILE A 207 14.87 3.23 3.19
CA ILE A 207 14.36 1.85 3.41
C ILE A 207 12.83 1.80 3.31
N VAL A 208 12.11 2.84 3.78
CA VAL A 208 10.64 2.93 3.62
C VAL A 208 10.29 3.05 2.14
N GLY A 209 9.61 2.04 1.60
CA GLY A 209 9.29 1.93 0.17
C GLY A 209 10.36 1.21 -0.66
N SER A 210 11.35 0.57 -0.03
CA SER A 210 12.36 -0.23 -0.74
C SER A 210 11.88 -1.64 -1.11
N GLU A 211 10.71 -2.05 -0.68
CA GLU A 211 10.06 -3.33 -1.01
C GLU A 211 10.94 -4.56 -0.71
N GLY A 212 11.79 -4.46 0.31
CA GLY A 212 12.73 -5.51 0.68
C GLY A 212 13.93 -5.65 -0.25
N THR A 213 14.13 -4.73 -1.20
CA THR A 213 15.25 -4.80 -2.16
C THR A 213 16.57 -4.28 -1.60
N LEU A 214 16.54 -3.51 -0.50
CA LEU A 214 17.73 -2.93 0.14
C LEU A 214 18.07 -3.57 1.50
N GLY A 215 17.19 -4.41 2.02
CA GLY A 215 17.35 -5.09 3.30
C GLY A 215 16.03 -5.57 3.86
N VAL A 216 16.08 -6.28 4.98
CA VAL A 216 14.94 -6.90 5.64
C VAL A 216 14.64 -6.18 6.95
N ILE A 217 13.46 -5.55 7.06
CA ILE A 217 13.02 -4.82 8.25
C ILE A 217 12.70 -5.83 9.35
N THR A 218 13.28 -5.65 10.54
CA THR A 218 13.08 -6.51 11.71
C THR A 218 12.52 -5.80 12.93
N SER A 219 12.54 -4.47 12.96
CA SER A 219 11.91 -3.64 13.99
C SER A 219 11.54 -2.27 13.43
N LEU A 220 10.45 -1.68 13.92
CA LEU A 220 9.97 -0.36 13.53
C LEU A 220 9.71 0.48 14.76
N THR A 221 10.22 1.72 14.75
CA THR A 221 9.76 2.79 15.65
C THR A 221 8.74 3.62 14.90
N LEU A 222 7.51 3.65 15.41
CA LEU A 222 6.36 4.30 14.77
C LEU A 222 5.88 5.49 15.58
N LYS A 223 5.54 6.58 14.87
CA LYS A 223 4.87 7.74 15.46
C LYS A 223 3.40 7.41 15.71
N LEU A 224 2.92 7.75 16.89
CA LEU A 224 1.51 7.64 17.28
C LEU A 224 0.83 9.01 17.28
N SER A 225 -0.49 9.00 17.26
CA SER A 225 -1.33 10.18 17.37
C SER A 225 -2.31 10.04 18.53
N GLY A 226 -2.64 11.14 19.19
CA GLY A 226 -3.72 11.16 20.19
C GLY A 226 -5.08 10.91 19.53
N ILE A 227 -5.95 10.17 20.21
CA ILE A 227 -7.34 10.00 19.77
C ILE A 227 -8.01 11.37 19.83
N PRO A 228 -8.66 11.84 18.74
CA PRO A 228 -9.35 13.13 18.73
C PRO A 228 -10.49 13.17 19.75
N GLU A 229 -10.72 14.33 20.36
CA GLU A 229 -11.84 14.54 21.28
C GLU A 229 -13.20 14.34 20.60
N GLU A 230 -13.35 14.86 19.37
CA GLU A 230 -14.55 14.74 18.55
C GLU A 230 -14.22 14.19 17.17
N ILE A 231 -15.06 13.27 16.70
CA ILE A 231 -15.01 12.69 15.36
C ILE A 231 -16.41 12.81 14.74
N SER A 232 -16.50 13.47 13.60
CA SER A 232 -17.74 13.55 12.82
C SER A 232 -17.52 13.01 11.43
N SER A 233 -18.37 12.08 10.99
CA SER A 233 -18.31 11.48 9.65
C SER A 233 -19.63 11.66 8.93
N GLY A 234 -19.58 11.68 7.61
CA GLY A 234 -20.77 11.77 6.79
C GLY A 234 -20.50 11.53 5.32
N VAL A 235 -21.56 11.43 4.56
CA VAL A 235 -21.52 11.31 3.10
C VAL A 235 -22.22 12.49 2.44
N CYS A 236 -21.69 12.92 1.30
CA CYS A 236 -22.22 14.00 0.51
C CYS A 236 -22.36 13.56 -0.95
N PRO A 237 -23.59 13.45 -1.50
CA PRO A 237 -23.80 13.13 -2.90
C PRO A 237 -23.54 14.34 -3.80
N PHE A 238 -23.07 14.10 -5.02
CA PHE A 238 -22.79 15.13 -6.03
C PHE A 238 -23.38 14.76 -7.39
N PRO A 239 -23.62 15.75 -8.28
CA PRO A 239 -24.18 15.49 -9.61
C PRO A 239 -23.20 14.76 -10.56
N SER A 240 -21.90 14.85 -10.30
CA SER A 240 -20.86 14.22 -11.12
C SER A 240 -19.60 13.92 -10.32
N VAL A 241 -18.75 13.04 -10.85
CA VAL A 241 -17.41 12.74 -10.32
C VAL A 241 -16.53 13.99 -10.36
N GLU A 242 -16.68 14.84 -11.40
CA GLU A 242 -15.99 16.12 -11.52
C GLU A 242 -16.31 17.05 -10.35
N ALA A 243 -17.58 17.17 -9.98
CA ALA A 243 -18.03 17.99 -8.86
C ALA A 243 -17.46 17.45 -7.53
N CYS A 244 -17.42 16.13 -7.31
CA CYS A 244 -16.74 15.52 -6.17
C CYS A 244 -15.26 15.92 -6.10
N CYS A 245 -14.54 15.77 -7.20
CA CYS A 245 -13.10 16.09 -7.25
C CYS A 245 -12.86 17.58 -7.00
N ASN A 246 -13.67 18.47 -7.60
CA ASN A 246 -13.55 19.91 -7.38
C ASN A 246 -13.86 20.30 -5.92
N ALA A 247 -14.83 19.62 -5.26
CA ALA A 247 -15.10 19.82 -3.84
C ALA A 247 -13.89 19.39 -2.97
N ALA A 248 -13.26 18.27 -3.30
CA ALA A 248 -12.04 17.83 -2.61
C ALA A 248 -10.89 18.84 -2.82
N ILE A 249 -10.64 19.27 -4.06
CA ILE A 249 -9.60 20.28 -4.39
C ILE A 249 -9.80 21.55 -3.57
N LEU A 250 -11.01 22.14 -3.59
CA LEU A 250 -11.31 23.36 -2.87
C LEU A 250 -11.21 23.19 -1.35
N THR A 251 -11.57 22.01 -0.83
CA THR A 251 -11.44 21.67 0.59
C THR A 251 -10.00 21.75 1.04
N ILE A 252 -9.09 21.11 0.29
CA ILE A 252 -7.65 21.12 0.59
C ILE A 252 -7.04 22.51 0.39
N GLN A 253 -7.36 23.19 -0.70
CA GLN A 253 -6.87 24.55 -0.99
C GLN A 253 -7.33 25.58 0.04
N SER A 254 -8.53 25.39 0.61
CA SER A 254 -9.06 26.25 1.67
C SER A 254 -8.43 25.97 3.05
N GLY A 255 -7.52 25.00 3.16
CA GLY A 255 -6.85 24.65 4.40
C GLY A 255 -7.80 24.03 5.44
N ILE A 256 -8.87 23.36 5.02
CA ILE A 256 -9.73 22.59 5.91
C ILE A 256 -8.98 21.31 6.29
N PRO A 257 -8.65 21.08 7.58
CA PRO A 257 -7.85 19.94 8.01
C PRO A 257 -8.71 18.68 8.12
N VAL A 258 -9.32 18.28 6.98
CA VAL A 258 -10.16 17.08 6.90
C VAL A 258 -9.34 15.83 7.26
N ALA A 259 -9.94 14.91 8.02
CA ALA A 259 -9.27 13.70 8.44
C ALA A 259 -9.31 12.62 7.34
N ARG A 260 -10.43 12.54 6.61
CA ARG A 260 -10.61 11.67 5.45
C ARG A 260 -11.50 12.36 4.43
N ILE A 261 -11.20 12.18 3.16
CA ILE A 261 -12.03 12.61 2.05
C ILE A 261 -11.86 11.63 0.88
N GLU A 262 -12.91 10.83 0.65
CA GLU A 262 -12.87 9.64 -0.18
C GLU A 262 -13.94 9.70 -1.27
N LEU A 263 -13.55 9.49 -2.53
CA LEU A 263 -14.47 9.43 -3.65
C LEU A 263 -14.95 8.00 -3.89
N LEU A 264 -16.25 7.84 -4.10
CA LEU A 264 -16.86 6.65 -4.70
C LEU A 264 -17.74 7.09 -5.87
N ASP A 265 -17.53 6.53 -7.07
CA ASP A 265 -18.42 6.79 -8.20
C ASP A 265 -19.77 6.07 -8.05
N ALA A 266 -20.71 6.36 -8.93
CA ALA A 266 -22.06 5.77 -8.87
C ALA A 266 -22.03 4.23 -8.91
N LEU A 267 -21.11 3.65 -9.71
CA LEU A 267 -20.97 2.20 -9.85
C LEU A 267 -20.41 1.58 -8.57
N GLN A 268 -19.45 2.24 -7.92
CA GLN A 268 -18.91 1.82 -6.63
C GLN A 268 -19.96 1.93 -5.51
N ILE A 269 -20.76 3.00 -5.50
CA ILE A 269 -21.87 3.13 -4.52
C ILE A 269 -22.87 2.01 -4.68
N LYS A 270 -23.26 1.67 -5.92
CA LYS A 270 -24.14 0.52 -6.20
C LYS A 270 -23.55 -0.78 -5.65
N ALA A 271 -22.26 -1.02 -5.89
CA ALA A 271 -21.55 -2.19 -5.37
C ALA A 271 -21.53 -2.21 -3.83
N SER A 272 -21.22 -1.09 -3.20
CA SER A 272 -21.17 -0.94 -1.75
C SER A 272 -22.54 -1.11 -1.10
N ASN A 273 -23.60 -0.59 -1.72
CA ASN A 273 -24.97 -0.81 -1.27
C ASN A 273 -25.32 -2.31 -1.20
N ALA A 274 -25.02 -3.02 -2.30
CA ALA A 274 -25.30 -4.46 -2.37
C ALA A 274 -24.47 -5.28 -1.38
N TYR A 275 -23.18 -4.99 -1.28
CA TYR A 275 -22.23 -5.76 -0.46
C TYR A 275 -22.42 -5.48 1.04
N SER A 276 -22.48 -4.20 1.43
CA SER A 276 -22.51 -3.76 2.83
C SER A 276 -23.93 -3.46 3.34
N LYS A 277 -24.96 -3.77 2.54
CA LYS A 277 -26.38 -3.55 2.86
C LYS A 277 -26.66 -2.07 3.24
N LEU A 278 -26.13 -1.15 2.45
CA LEU A 278 -26.40 0.28 2.55
C LEU A 278 -27.56 0.64 1.62
N THR A 279 -28.10 1.84 1.76
CA THR A 279 -29.20 2.40 0.95
C THR A 279 -28.87 3.80 0.46
N LEU A 280 -27.59 4.04 0.09
CA LEU A 280 -27.15 5.34 -0.40
C LEU A 280 -27.68 5.60 -1.83
N PRO A 281 -27.97 6.84 -2.21
CA PRO A 281 -28.26 7.19 -3.61
C PRO A 281 -27.14 6.72 -4.54
N GLU A 282 -27.49 6.07 -5.66
CA GLU A 282 -26.52 5.56 -6.63
C GLU A 282 -25.98 6.70 -7.53
N VAL A 283 -25.32 7.66 -6.92
CA VAL A 283 -24.66 8.82 -7.54
C VAL A 283 -23.23 8.95 -7.01
N PRO A 284 -22.34 9.69 -7.68
CA PRO A 284 -21.01 9.97 -7.14
C PRO A 284 -21.09 10.63 -5.76
N MET A 285 -20.19 10.25 -4.86
CA MET A 285 -20.30 10.63 -3.47
C MET A 285 -18.93 10.83 -2.83
N LEU A 286 -18.83 11.80 -1.93
CA LEU A 286 -17.70 11.94 -1.02
C LEU A 286 -18.06 11.39 0.36
N PHE A 287 -17.18 10.54 0.91
CA PHE A 287 -17.19 10.11 2.29
C PHE A 287 -16.17 10.95 3.04
N LEU A 288 -16.59 11.59 4.12
CA LEU A 288 -15.75 12.53 4.86
C LEU A 288 -15.69 12.21 6.35
N GLU A 289 -14.57 12.58 6.95
CA GLU A 289 -14.42 12.56 8.41
C GLU A 289 -13.61 13.78 8.87
N PHE A 290 -14.07 14.39 9.96
CA PHE A 290 -13.45 15.55 10.59
C PHE A 290 -13.04 15.20 12.01
N HIS A 291 -11.83 15.60 12.41
CA HIS A 291 -11.23 15.34 13.72
C HIS A 291 -10.84 16.64 14.40
N GLY A 292 -11.04 16.75 15.71
CA GLY A 292 -10.59 17.89 16.48
C GLY A 292 -11.32 18.06 17.80
N SER A 293 -11.42 19.30 18.29
CA SER A 293 -12.40 19.68 19.32
C SER A 293 -13.79 19.79 18.69
N LYS A 294 -14.83 19.83 19.53
CA LYS A 294 -16.21 19.97 19.09
C LYS A 294 -16.45 21.21 18.21
N GLU A 295 -15.84 22.34 18.59
CA GLU A 295 -15.94 23.60 17.86
C GLU A 295 -15.21 23.51 16.51
N SER A 296 -14.02 22.93 16.52
CA SER A 296 -13.21 22.76 15.29
C SER A 296 -13.92 21.84 14.28
N VAL A 297 -14.49 20.74 14.73
CA VAL A 297 -15.25 19.81 13.87
C VAL A 297 -16.48 20.49 13.28
N ALA A 298 -17.22 21.27 14.08
CA ALA A 298 -18.36 22.04 13.61
C ALA A 298 -17.98 23.09 12.54
N GLU A 299 -16.85 23.80 12.73
CA GLU A 299 -16.34 24.76 11.75
C GLU A 299 -15.91 24.06 10.45
N GLN A 300 -15.13 22.99 10.53
CA GLN A 300 -14.69 22.20 9.36
C GLN A 300 -15.90 21.74 8.55
N SER A 301 -16.88 21.14 9.21
CA SER A 301 -18.12 20.64 8.59
C SER A 301 -18.93 21.73 7.91
N LYS A 302 -19.04 22.90 8.54
CA LYS A 302 -19.74 24.06 7.97
C LYS A 302 -19.04 24.56 6.70
N ARG A 303 -17.73 24.77 6.76
CA ARG A 303 -16.94 25.26 5.63
C ARG A 303 -16.97 24.29 4.45
N PHE A 304 -16.84 23.00 4.71
CA PHE A 304 -17.01 21.98 3.66
C PHE A 304 -18.44 22.03 3.07
N GLY A 305 -19.48 22.15 3.90
CA GLY A 305 -20.87 22.23 3.46
C GLY A 305 -21.17 23.44 2.56
N GLU A 306 -20.46 24.56 2.76
CA GLU A 306 -20.52 25.74 1.86
C GLU A 306 -19.92 25.40 0.49
N ILE A 307 -18.72 24.82 0.45
CA ILE A 307 -18.06 24.34 -0.81
C ILE A 307 -18.96 23.34 -1.54
N ALA A 308 -19.47 22.34 -0.83
CA ALA A 308 -20.31 21.30 -1.43
C ALA A 308 -21.54 21.89 -2.11
N ARG A 309 -22.22 22.85 -1.43
CA ARG A 309 -23.42 23.51 -1.97
C ARG A 309 -23.13 24.30 -3.24
N GLU A 310 -22.01 25.01 -3.32
CA GLU A 310 -21.59 25.76 -4.51
C GLU A 310 -21.36 24.85 -5.73
N LEU A 311 -20.98 23.60 -5.48
CA LEU A 311 -20.72 22.59 -6.53
C LEU A 311 -21.90 21.65 -6.75
N GLY A 312 -23.09 21.98 -6.24
CA GLY A 312 -24.31 21.20 -6.44
C GLY A 312 -24.39 19.95 -5.58
N GLY A 313 -23.56 19.85 -4.54
CA GLY A 313 -23.61 18.76 -3.54
C GLY A 313 -24.95 18.79 -2.80
N GLY A 314 -25.48 17.60 -2.55
CA GLY A 314 -26.72 17.38 -1.80
C GLY A 314 -26.54 17.61 -0.30
N PRO A 315 -27.61 17.39 0.48
CA PRO A 315 -27.52 17.47 1.91
C PRO A 315 -26.54 16.41 2.44
N PHE A 316 -25.81 16.81 3.47
CA PHE A 316 -24.94 15.89 4.20
C PHE A 316 -25.77 14.87 4.98
N ASP A 317 -25.46 13.60 4.81
CA ASP A 317 -26.01 12.55 5.68
C ASP A 317 -24.96 12.20 6.74
N TRP A 318 -25.23 12.62 7.98
CA TRP A 318 -24.30 12.52 9.10
C TRP A 318 -24.45 11.20 9.84
N ALA A 319 -23.35 10.48 9.99
CA ALA A 319 -23.25 9.35 10.91
C ALA A 319 -23.02 9.87 12.34
N THR A 320 -24.10 10.16 13.05
CA THR A 320 -24.07 10.78 14.40
C THR A 320 -23.65 9.82 15.49
N LYS A 321 -23.89 8.49 15.30
CA LYS A 321 -23.52 7.44 16.26
C LYS A 321 -22.20 6.78 15.86
N ALA A 322 -21.45 6.33 16.85
CA ALA A 322 -20.16 5.64 16.60
C ALA A 322 -20.34 4.38 15.75
N GLU A 323 -21.41 3.64 15.95
CA GLU A 323 -21.75 2.44 15.20
C GLU A 323 -22.00 2.76 13.71
N ASP A 324 -22.72 3.85 13.42
CA ASP A 324 -23.02 4.29 12.06
C ASP A 324 -21.73 4.75 11.35
N ARG A 325 -20.82 5.46 12.05
CA ARG A 325 -19.51 5.83 11.55
C ARG A 325 -18.69 4.58 11.21
N THR A 326 -18.62 3.63 12.14
CA THR A 326 -17.90 2.37 11.94
C THR A 326 -18.43 1.61 10.72
N ARG A 327 -19.76 1.51 10.57
CA ARG A 327 -20.41 0.84 9.43
C ARG A 327 -20.09 1.55 8.10
N LEU A 328 -20.11 2.89 8.10
CA LEU A 328 -19.79 3.69 6.93
C LEU A 328 -18.37 3.47 6.45
N TRP A 329 -17.39 3.57 7.39
CA TRP A 329 -15.98 3.36 7.04
C TRP A 329 -15.64 1.90 6.76
N GLN A 330 -16.33 0.93 7.39
CA GLN A 330 -16.19 -0.47 7.01
C GLN A 330 -16.62 -0.67 5.55
N ALA A 331 -17.73 -0.09 5.13
CA ALA A 331 -18.17 -0.17 3.73
C ALA A 331 -17.15 0.47 2.74
N ARG A 332 -16.47 1.55 3.15
CA ARG A 332 -15.37 2.14 2.36
C ARG A 332 -14.14 1.23 2.32
N HIS A 333 -13.75 0.61 3.43
CA HIS A 333 -12.65 -0.36 3.45
C HIS A 333 -12.96 -1.63 2.64
N ASP A 334 -14.22 -2.05 2.61
CA ASP A 334 -14.68 -3.20 1.83
C ASP A 334 -14.88 -2.88 0.33
N ALA A 335 -14.61 -1.64 -0.12
CA ALA A 335 -14.91 -1.19 -1.48
C ALA A 335 -14.28 -2.06 -2.58
N TYR A 336 -13.06 -2.58 -2.37
CA TYR A 336 -12.44 -3.54 -3.29
C TYR A 336 -13.28 -4.83 -3.44
N TRP A 337 -13.73 -5.40 -2.33
CA TRP A 337 -14.54 -6.63 -2.34
C TRP A 337 -15.94 -6.38 -2.89
N ALA A 338 -16.51 -5.22 -2.58
CA ALA A 338 -17.78 -4.77 -3.14
C ALA A 338 -17.68 -4.60 -4.67
N GLY A 339 -16.65 -3.88 -5.15
CA GLY A 339 -16.37 -3.74 -6.58
C GLY A 339 -16.21 -5.09 -7.28
N ARG A 340 -15.40 -5.98 -6.70
CA ARG A 340 -15.20 -7.34 -7.22
C ARG A 340 -16.50 -8.13 -7.36
N SER A 341 -17.48 -7.91 -6.50
CA SER A 341 -18.76 -8.62 -6.52
C SER A 341 -19.67 -8.24 -7.71
N LEU A 342 -19.39 -7.12 -8.40
CA LEU A 342 -20.19 -6.66 -9.55
C LEU A 342 -20.18 -7.63 -10.72
N ARG A 343 -19.14 -8.43 -10.87
CA ARG A 343 -19.04 -9.42 -11.96
C ARG A 343 -18.46 -10.73 -11.44
N HIS A 344 -19.33 -11.71 -11.26
CA HIS A 344 -18.93 -13.03 -10.81
C HIS A 344 -18.02 -13.72 -11.84
N GLY A 345 -17.01 -14.45 -11.36
CA GLY A 345 -16.04 -15.18 -12.20
C GLY A 345 -14.91 -14.31 -12.79
N SER A 346 -14.97 -12.97 -12.64
CA SER A 346 -13.87 -12.09 -13.07
C SER A 346 -12.75 -12.00 -12.03
N GLN A 347 -11.55 -11.64 -12.48
CA GLN A 347 -10.48 -11.19 -11.62
C GLN A 347 -10.54 -9.66 -11.47
N ALA A 348 -10.43 -9.19 -10.24
CA ALA A 348 -10.31 -7.77 -9.97
C ALA A 348 -8.83 -7.36 -10.03
N VAL A 349 -8.55 -6.32 -10.82
CA VAL A 349 -7.22 -5.71 -10.94
C VAL A 349 -7.34 -4.25 -10.52
N ALA A 350 -6.65 -3.88 -9.44
CA ALA A 350 -6.62 -2.51 -8.96
C ALA A 350 -5.53 -1.71 -9.70
N THR A 351 -5.87 -0.50 -10.14
CA THR A 351 -4.88 0.49 -10.56
C THR A 351 -4.53 1.41 -9.40
N ASP A 352 -3.48 2.22 -9.57
CA ASP A 352 -3.06 3.18 -8.55
C ASP A 352 -2.25 4.28 -9.23
N VAL A 353 -2.78 5.50 -9.23
CA VAL A 353 -2.09 6.70 -9.70
C VAL A 353 -2.35 7.83 -8.72
N CYS A 354 -1.41 8.78 -8.66
CA CYS A 354 -1.59 10.01 -7.90
C CYS A 354 -1.14 11.18 -8.75
N VAL A 355 -1.92 12.26 -8.75
CA VAL A 355 -1.62 13.49 -9.50
C VAL A 355 -1.62 14.69 -8.55
N PRO A 356 -0.96 15.80 -8.90
CA PRO A 356 -1.12 17.04 -8.15
C PRO A 356 -2.59 17.37 -7.96
N ILE A 357 -2.98 17.80 -6.76
CA ILE A 357 -4.39 17.97 -6.40
C ILE A 357 -5.17 18.83 -7.40
N SER A 358 -4.55 19.83 -7.98
CA SER A 358 -5.17 20.70 -9.00
C SER A 358 -5.49 19.99 -10.33
N ARG A 359 -4.87 18.82 -10.59
CA ARG A 359 -5.07 18.04 -11.81
C ARG A 359 -6.05 16.86 -11.62
N LEU A 360 -6.51 16.66 -10.37
CA LEU A 360 -7.32 15.50 -10.00
C LEU A 360 -8.61 15.41 -10.82
N ALA A 361 -9.40 16.48 -10.89
CA ALA A 361 -10.68 16.47 -11.59
C ALA A 361 -10.50 16.12 -13.08
N GLU A 362 -9.52 16.75 -13.73
CA GLU A 362 -9.20 16.47 -15.13
C GLU A 362 -8.79 15.02 -15.36
N CYS A 363 -7.90 14.49 -14.51
CA CYS A 363 -7.40 13.12 -14.62
C CYS A 363 -8.52 12.10 -14.43
N VAL A 364 -9.39 12.28 -13.44
CA VAL A 364 -10.50 11.36 -13.14
C VAL A 364 -11.57 11.41 -14.25
N VAL A 365 -11.94 12.60 -14.78
CA VAL A 365 -12.91 12.74 -15.87
C VAL A 365 -12.41 12.07 -17.15
N GLN A 366 -11.15 12.29 -17.52
CA GLN A 366 -10.56 11.63 -18.69
C GLN A 366 -10.49 10.10 -18.49
N THR A 367 -10.22 9.65 -17.27
CA THR A 367 -10.20 8.21 -16.93
C THR A 367 -11.60 7.61 -17.03
N GLN A 368 -12.64 8.32 -16.57
CA GLN A 368 -14.03 7.87 -16.71
C GLN A 368 -14.43 7.71 -18.19
N ALA A 369 -14.01 8.63 -19.05
CA ALA A 369 -14.22 8.53 -20.50
C ALA A 369 -13.51 7.31 -21.12
N ASP A 370 -12.27 7.03 -20.69
CA ASP A 370 -11.53 5.84 -21.13
C ASP A 370 -12.19 4.53 -20.65
N VAL A 371 -12.69 4.49 -19.42
CA VAL A 371 -13.45 3.34 -18.90
C VAL A 371 -14.67 3.08 -19.78
N ALA A 372 -15.45 4.12 -20.09
CA ALA A 372 -16.63 4.00 -20.95
C ALA A 372 -16.25 3.49 -22.36
N ALA A 373 -15.18 4.01 -22.95
CA ALA A 373 -14.69 3.60 -24.27
C ALA A 373 -14.16 2.15 -24.26
N SER A 374 -13.57 1.70 -23.16
CA SER A 374 -13.01 0.36 -23.02
C SER A 374 -14.05 -0.76 -22.92
N ARG A 375 -15.30 -0.42 -22.58
CA ARG A 375 -16.39 -1.37 -22.29
C ARG A 375 -16.07 -2.36 -21.15
N LEU A 376 -15.18 -1.96 -20.23
CA LEU A 376 -14.86 -2.72 -19.03
C LEU A 376 -15.74 -2.28 -17.87
N VAL A 377 -15.99 -3.19 -16.95
CA VAL A 377 -16.58 -2.85 -15.64
C VAL A 377 -15.46 -2.43 -14.73
N ALA A 378 -15.41 -1.15 -14.36
CA ALA A 378 -14.31 -0.58 -13.60
C ALA A 378 -14.82 0.59 -12.71
N PRO A 379 -15.35 0.32 -11.51
CA PRO A 379 -15.70 1.36 -10.57
C PRO A 379 -14.47 2.19 -10.17
N ILE A 380 -14.70 3.49 -9.88
CA ILE A 380 -13.70 4.47 -9.47
C ILE A 380 -13.84 4.71 -7.97
N ILE A 381 -12.73 4.58 -7.25
CA ILE A 381 -12.60 4.98 -5.84
C ILE A 381 -11.30 5.76 -5.66
N GLY A 382 -11.20 6.59 -4.62
CA GLY A 382 -9.92 7.27 -4.40
C GLY A 382 -9.80 8.05 -3.13
N HIS A 383 -8.54 8.20 -2.69
CA HIS A 383 -8.07 9.08 -1.63
C HIS A 383 -7.89 10.49 -2.22
N VAL A 384 -9.03 11.12 -2.55
CA VAL A 384 -9.04 12.34 -3.37
C VAL A 384 -8.47 13.57 -2.67
N GLY A 385 -8.29 13.52 -1.36
CA GLY A 385 -7.59 14.56 -0.60
C GLY A 385 -6.10 14.64 -0.91
N ASP A 386 -5.51 13.53 -1.36
CA ASP A 386 -4.09 13.44 -1.72
C ASP A 386 -3.86 13.43 -3.25
N GLY A 387 -4.95 13.46 -4.05
CA GLY A 387 -4.86 13.34 -5.50
C GLY A 387 -4.71 11.90 -6.01
N ASN A 388 -4.89 10.90 -5.13
CA ASN A 388 -4.76 9.48 -5.45
C ASN A 388 -6.14 8.86 -5.74
N PHE A 389 -6.20 8.03 -6.78
CA PHE A 389 -7.41 7.26 -7.09
C PHE A 389 -7.11 5.95 -7.81
N HIS A 390 -8.09 5.06 -7.79
CA HIS A 390 -8.00 3.70 -8.29
C HIS A 390 -9.19 3.34 -9.17
N LEU A 391 -8.94 2.47 -10.16
CA LEU A 391 -9.96 1.65 -10.80
C LEU A 391 -9.91 0.24 -10.22
N THR A 392 -11.06 -0.38 -10.02
CA THR A 392 -11.15 -1.82 -9.80
C THR A 392 -11.63 -2.47 -11.10
N LEU A 393 -10.70 -2.83 -11.98
CA LEU A 393 -11.01 -3.47 -13.26
C LEU A 393 -11.46 -4.91 -13.06
N LEU A 394 -12.63 -5.26 -13.55
CA LEU A 394 -13.13 -6.65 -13.51
C LEU A 394 -12.91 -7.31 -14.86
N VAL A 395 -11.96 -8.23 -14.90
CA VAL A 395 -11.44 -8.82 -16.13
C VAL A 395 -11.73 -10.32 -16.19
N ASP A 396 -12.30 -10.80 -17.29
CA ASP A 396 -12.34 -12.22 -17.59
C ASP A 396 -10.97 -12.68 -18.08
N MET A 397 -10.29 -13.47 -17.27
CA MET A 397 -8.94 -13.95 -17.59
C MET A 397 -8.90 -15.00 -18.71
N ALA A 398 -10.06 -15.50 -19.16
CA ALA A 398 -10.17 -16.37 -20.32
C ALA A 398 -10.32 -15.57 -21.63
N ASP A 399 -10.73 -14.30 -21.57
CA ASP A 399 -10.90 -13.40 -22.72
C ASP A 399 -9.61 -12.59 -22.97
N ARG A 400 -8.87 -12.97 -24.02
CA ARG A 400 -7.63 -12.28 -24.42
C ARG A 400 -7.85 -10.84 -24.86
N ASP A 401 -8.97 -10.53 -25.50
CA ASP A 401 -9.28 -9.19 -25.98
C ASP A 401 -9.65 -8.28 -24.80
N GLU A 402 -10.34 -8.83 -23.79
CA GLU A 402 -10.64 -8.10 -22.57
C GLU A 402 -9.36 -7.80 -21.77
N ILE A 403 -8.46 -8.76 -21.63
CA ILE A 403 -7.14 -8.57 -21.00
C ILE A 403 -6.34 -7.50 -21.74
N ALA A 404 -6.34 -7.51 -23.08
CA ALA A 404 -5.63 -6.52 -23.87
C ALA A 404 -6.19 -5.10 -23.67
N ARG A 405 -7.54 -4.94 -23.65
CA ARG A 405 -8.20 -3.66 -23.36
C ARG A 405 -7.91 -3.17 -21.95
N ALA A 406 -7.92 -4.05 -20.95
CA ALA A 406 -7.61 -3.72 -19.58
C ALA A 406 -6.16 -3.25 -19.43
N LYS A 407 -5.19 -3.94 -20.04
CA LYS A 407 -3.78 -3.53 -20.06
C LYS A 407 -3.60 -2.17 -20.70
N ALA A 408 -4.23 -1.93 -21.86
CA ALA A 408 -4.17 -0.65 -22.56
C ALA A 408 -4.79 0.49 -21.73
N LEU A 409 -5.86 0.22 -20.97
CA LEU A 409 -6.46 1.21 -20.08
C LEU A 409 -5.51 1.55 -18.92
N CYS A 410 -4.89 0.55 -18.28
CA CYS A 410 -3.90 0.78 -17.22
C CYS A 410 -2.69 1.58 -17.72
N GLU A 411 -2.22 1.30 -18.95
CA GLU A 411 -1.12 2.02 -19.57
C GLU A 411 -1.46 3.48 -19.78
N ARG A 412 -2.59 3.78 -20.45
CA ARG A 412 -3.05 5.16 -20.66
C ARG A 412 -3.24 5.92 -19.35
N LEU A 413 -3.75 5.26 -18.30
CA LEU A 413 -3.94 5.88 -17.01
C LEU A 413 -2.60 6.28 -16.37
N ALA A 414 -1.61 5.37 -16.36
CA ALA A 414 -0.29 5.65 -15.83
C ALA A 414 0.43 6.76 -16.62
N GLU A 415 0.42 6.68 -17.94
CA GLU A 415 1.01 7.70 -18.83
C GLU A 415 0.36 9.08 -18.65
N ARG A 416 -0.98 9.12 -18.49
CA ARG A 416 -1.71 10.36 -18.19
C ARG A 416 -1.27 10.97 -16.86
N ALA A 417 -1.20 10.16 -15.80
CA ALA A 417 -0.78 10.65 -14.49
C ALA A 417 0.64 11.23 -14.54
N ILE A 418 1.58 10.54 -15.19
CA ILE A 418 2.96 11.01 -15.39
C ILE A 418 2.98 12.32 -16.20
N ALA A 419 2.21 12.41 -17.29
CA ALA A 419 2.12 13.61 -18.12
C ALA A 419 1.50 14.83 -17.38
N MET A 420 0.82 14.57 -16.26
CA MET A 420 0.23 15.59 -15.37
C MET A 420 1.13 15.92 -14.16
N ASP A 421 2.44 15.62 -14.21
CA ASP A 421 3.39 15.75 -13.11
C ASP A 421 3.04 14.87 -11.89
N GLY A 422 2.33 13.77 -12.14
CA GLY A 422 1.95 12.77 -11.14
C GLY A 422 2.84 11.53 -11.15
N THR A 423 2.35 10.47 -10.56
CA THR A 423 3.05 9.19 -10.44
C THR A 423 2.20 8.01 -10.88
N CYS A 424 2.83 6.97 -11.41
CA CYS A 424 2.18 5.70 -11.77
C CYS A 424 1.76 4.88 -10.53
N THR A 425 2.20 5.27 -9.31
CA THR A 425 1.86 4.59 -8.07
C THR A 425 1.79 5.56 -6.89
N GLY A 426 0.60 5.76 -6.34
CA GLY A 426 0.39 6.59 -5.16
C GLY A 426 0.74 5.86 -3.86
N GLU A 427 0.34 4.59 -3.76
CA GLU A 427 0.49 3.81 -2.52
C GLU A 427 0.76 2.31 -2.71
N HIS A 428 0.45 1.71 -3.88
CA HIS A 428 0.62 0.26 -4.07
C HIS A 428 2.08 -0.18 -4.19
N GLY A 429 3.01 0.74 -4.47
CA GLY A 429 4.41 0.45 -4.75
C GLY A 429 4.65 0.06 -6.22
N VAL A 430 5.90 -0.23 -6.54
CA VAL A 430 6.38 -0.55 -7.89
C VAL A 430 6.30 -2.05 -8.18
N GLY A 431 6.78 -2.88 -7.25
CA GLY A 431 6.86 -4.32 -7.39
C GLY A 431 7.47 -4.75 -8.73
N GLN A 432 6.82 -5.73 -9.39
CA GLN A 432 7.09 -6.16 -10.76
C GLN A 432 6.23 -5.39 -11.78
N GLY A 433 5.04 -4.93 -11.35
CA GLY A 433 4.00 -4.43 -12.24
C GLY A 433 4.30 -3.07 -12.85
N LYS A 434 4.98 -2.19 -12.13
CA LYS A 434 5.15 -0.78 -12.49
C LYS A 434 6.57 -0.35 -12.86
N MET A 435 7.55 -1.26 -12.82
CA MET A 435 8.95 -0.98 -13.19
C MET A 435 9.08 -0.30 -14.55
N LYS A 436 8.22 -0.67 -15.51
CA LYS A 436 8.23 -0.16 -16.88
C LYS A 436 7.92 1.33 -17.03
N TYR A 437 7.32 1.94 -16.00
CA TYR A 437 6.93 3.35 -16.02
C TYR A 437 7.99 4.28 -15.40
N LEU A 438 8.93 3.73 -14.63
CA LEU A 438 9.85 4.55 -13.84
C LEU A 438 10.77 5.41 -14.70
N ASP A 439 11.16 4.96 -15.88
CA ASP A 439 11.99 5.78 -16.79
C ASP A 439 11.22 7.00 -17.29
N ALA A 440 9.97 6.82 -17.69
CA ALA A 440 9.11 7.92 -18.12
C ALA A 440 8.80 8.91 -16.97
N GLU A 441 8.71 8.43 -15.73
CA GLU A 441 8.38 9.25 -14.57
C GLU A 441 9.61 10.00 -14.00
N LEU A 442 10.75 9.33 -13.89
CA LEU A 442 11.90 9.81 -13.13
C LEU A 442 13.13 10.09 -13.98
N GLY A 443 13.22 9.50 -15.17
CA GLY A 443 14.35 9.58 -16.07
C GLY A 443 15.55 8.71 -15.68
N GLU A 444 16.43 8.46 -16.65
CA GLU A 444 17.57 7.53 -16.50
C GLU A 444 18.56 7.94 -15.39
N ALA A 445 18.75 9.23 -15.13
CA ALA A 445 19.67 9.66 -14.06
C ALA A 445 19.19 9.19 -12.67
N ALA A 446 17.88 9.25 -12.38
CA ALA A 446 17.32 8.77 -11.14
C ALA A 446 17.39 7.23 -11.05
N LEU A 447 17.09 6.54 -12.14
CA LEU A 447 17.19 5.07 -12.19
C LEU A 447 18.64 4.60 -12.01
N SER A 448 19.60 5.29 -12.62
CA SER A 448 21.03 5.00 -12.43
C SER A 448 21.45 5.16 -10.97
N ALA A 449 20.98 6.23 -10.28
CA ALA A 449 21.22 6.40 -8.87
C ALA A 449 20.59 5.30 -8.01
N MET A 450 19.35 4.88 -8.31
CA MET A 450 18.71 3.76 -7.61
C MET A 450 19.46 2.44 -7.80
N ARG A 451 19.94 2.15 -9.02
CA ARG A 451 20.76 0.96 -9.31
C ARG A 451 22.09 1.01 -8.54
N ALA A 452 22.72 2.17 -8.46
CA ALA A 452 23.97 2.36 -7.69
C ALA A 452 23.74 2.11 -6.18
N ILE A 453 22.66 2.60 -5.62
CA ILE A 453 22.27 2.33 -4.22
C ILE A 453 22.00 0.83 -4.01
N LYS A 454 21.23 0.21 -4.91
CA LYS A 454 20.98 -1.24 -4.87
C LYS A 454 22.27 -2.04 -4.90
N GLN A 455 23.17 -1.73 -5.84
CA GLN A 455 24.45 -2.41 -5.98
C GLN A 455 25.36 -2.23 -4.76
N ALA A 456 25.32 -1.06 -4.11
CA ALA A 456 26.12 -0.78 -2.92
C ALA A 456 25.65 -1.55 -1.68
N LEU A 457 24.33 -1.70 -1.51
CA LEU A 457 23.73 -2.36 -0.34
C LEU A 457 23.51 -3.87 -0.55
N ASP A 458 23.40 -4.31 -1.79
CA ASP A 458 23.16 -5.72 -2.18
C ASP A 458 23.99 -6.09 -3.41
N PRO A 459 25.31 -6.20 -3.27
CA PRO A 459 26.22 -6.45 -4.39
C PRO A 459 26.01 -7.79 -5.10
N ASP A 460 25.48 -8.79 -4.39
CA ASP A 460 25.16 -10.12 -4.95
C ASP A 460 23.74 -10.24 -5.50
N GLY A 461 22.90 -9.19 -5.37
CA GLY A 461 21.55 -9.14 -5.91
C GLY A 461 20.58 -10.15 -5.27
N ILE A 462 20.74 -10.47 -3.99
CA ILE A 462 19.91 -11.47 -3.30
C ILE A 462 18.65 -10.90 -2.66
N MET A 463 18.62 -9.60 -2.39
CA MET A 463 17.49 -8.96 -1.70
C MET A 463 16.34 -8.69 -2.68
N ASN A 464 15.28 -9.48 -2.58
CA ASN A 464 14.02 -9.40 -3.33
C ASN A 464 14.21 -9.00 -4.82
N PRO A 465 15.03 -9.75 -5.60
CA PRO A 465 15.40 -9.35 -6.94
C PRO A 465 14.21 -9.31 -7.91
N GLY A 466 14.34 -8.48 -8.97
CA GLY A 466 13.29 -8.29 -9.99
C GLY A 466 12.15 -7.39 -9.57
N LYS A 467 12.40 -6.48 -8.63
CA LYS A 467 11.47 -5.43 -8.17
C LYS A 467 12.17 -4.08 -8.22
N ILE A 468 11.39 -3.02 -8.37
CA ILE A 468 11.77 -1.59 -8.42
C ILE A 468 12.73 -1.32 -9.57
N VAL A 469 14.00 -1.70 -9.45
CA VAL A 469 15.03 -1.57 -10.51
C VAL A 469 15.60 -2.94 -10.82
N ALA A 470 15.74 -3.25 -12.11
CA ALA A 470 16.33 -4.48 -12.60
C ALA A 470 17.83 -4.33 -12.78
#